data_a980ca20205a6e303dc848ad4719d540
#
_entry.id   a980ca20205a6e303dc848ad4719d540
#
_cell.length_a   1.000
_cell.length_b   1.000
_cell.length_c   1.000
_cell.angle_alpha   90.00
_cell.angle_beta   90.00
_cell.angle_gamma   90.00
#
_symmetry.space_group_name_H-M   'P 1'
#
loop_
_entity.id
_entity.type
_entity.pdbx_description
1 polymer ?
#
loop_
_entity_poly.entity_id
_entity_poly.type
_entity_poly.pdbx_seq_one_letter_code
_entity_poly.pdbx_strand_id
1 'polypeptide(L)'
;MTKKFIFLIIFTFFSTVLLAENNRYYSFDKGLVSLIYHRFNESKYPSTNIQMDVFTKQIRIIDENNYNYFNPDNFDIFFEKPDKQKKILITIDDAFNSFYENAWPYLKKNKIPFILFVSTEPIGKYGYMNWNQIKEIEKEDFAFIGNHSHSHEYLVNYEFNDFKKDIDQSIEIFKKKLGYNPIFFSYPFGEYSLEQKNYIKQKFKYAFGQHSGVIDLTKDKFELPRFPINEKYGDLKRFKFLVNYLPFQYQNLFPEEKFIKINNNPPEMIVDFFPNQKNLQNINCFSNEGNVWKKTETQLYEKKLIVKFREKFFPRRGRINCSLNDKEGWRWFGIQFTIDQP
;
A
#
# COMPACT_ATOMS: atom_id res chain seq x y z
N MET A 1 -44.09 -52.69 -22.42
CA MET A 1 -44.07 -51.33 -21.81
C MET A 1 -42.73 -51.09 -21.18
N THR A 2 -41.80 -50.47 -21.94
CA THR A 2 -40.42 -50.21 -21.51
C THR A 2 -40.29 -48.69 -21.27
N LYS A 3 -40.15 -48.26 -20.02
CA LYS A 3 -39.82 -46.85 -19.67
C LYS A 3 -38.31 -46.64 -19.84
N LYS A 4 -37.92 -45.83 -20.80
CA LYS A 4 -36.55 -45.29 -20.93
C LYS A 4 -36.36 -44.16 -19.93
N PHE A 5 -35.35 -44.31 -19.05
CA PHE A 5 -34.86 -43.27 -18.21
C PHE A 5 -33.86 -42.42 -19.04
N ILE A 6 -34.18 -41.17 -19.21
CA ILE A 6 -33.24 -40.14 -19.72
C ILE A 6 -32.64 -39.48 -18.49
N PHE A 7 -31.36 -39.80 -18.18
CA PHE A 7 -30.55 -39.06 -17.22
C PHE A 7 -29.81 -37.95 -18.00
N LEU A 8 -30.22 -36.70 -17.79
CA LEU A 8 -29.62 -35.55 -18.42
C LEU A 8 -28.38 -35.12 -17.67
N ILE A 9 -27.27 -35.05 -18.38
CA ILE A 9 -25.98 -34.51 -17.93
C ILE A 9 -26.11 -32.99 -17.85
N ILE A 10 -26.23 -32.46 -16.64
CA ILE A 10 -26.07 -31.03 -16.35
C ILE A 10 -25.03 -30.91 -15.23
N PHE A 11 -23.76 -31.00 -15.58
CA PHE A 11 -22.68 -30.65 -14.63
C PHE A 11 -21.36 -30.45 -15.35
N THR A 12 -21.15 -29.35 -16.12
CA THR A 12 -19.79 -28.94 -16.54
C THR A 12 -19.69 -27.50 -17.02
N PHE A 13 -20.60 -26.58 -16.71
CA PHE A 13 -20.50 -25.21 -17.23
C PHE A 13 -20.08 -24.14 -16.20
N PHE A 14 -20.02 -24.46 -14.91
CA PHE A 14 -19.72 -23.44 -13.89
C PHE A 14 -18.23 -23.18 -13.62
N SER A 15 -17.36 -24.16 -13.86
CA SER A 15 -15.91 -24.02 -13.57
C SER A 15 -15.13 -23.30 -14.67
N THR A 16 -15.61 -23.34 -15.92
CA THR A 16 -14.93 -22.68 -17.05
C THR A 16 -15.17 -21.19 -17.14
N VAL A 17 -16.28 -20.69 -16.60
CA VAL A 17 -16.61 -19.25 -16.60
C VAL A 17 -15.74 -18.49 -15.63
N LEU A 18 -15.51 -19.01 -14.42
CA LEU A 18 -14.62 -18.36 -13.44
C LEU A 18 -13.15 -18.28 -13.88
N LEU A 19 -12.65 -19.33 -14.56
CA LEU A 19 -11.29 -19.32 -15.10
C LEU A 19 -11.13 -18.39 -16.30
N ALA A 20 -12.19 -18.18 -17.09
CA ALA A 20 -12.18 -17.27 -18.24
C ALA A 20 -12.26 -15.79 -17.82
N GLU A 21 -12.95 -15.47 -16.72
CA GLU A 21 -12.98 -14.12 -16.16
C GLU A 21 -11.61 -13.70 -15.62
N ASN A 22 -10.94 -14.52 -14.82
CA ASN A 22 -9.60 -14.22 -14.30
C ASN A 22 -8.55 -14.00 -15.40
N ASN A 23 -8.69 -14.63 -16.57
CA ASN A 23 -7.78 -14.42 -17.69
C ASN A 23 -7.95 -13.07 -18.41
N ARG A 24 -9.10 -12.41 -18.30
CA ARG A 24 -9.38 -11.12 -18.94
C ARG A 24 -8.76 -9.92 -18.23
N TYR A 25 -8.55 -9.99 -16.92
CA TYR A 25 -8.23 -8.80 -16.12
C TYR A 25 -6.77 -8.39 -16.16
N TYR A 26 -5.86 -9.32 -16.37
CA TYR A 26 -4.42 -9.08 -16.26
C TYR A 26 -3.87 -8.01 -17.23
N SER A 27 -4.32 -7.98 -18.48
CA SER A 27 -3.80 -7.08 -19.52
C SER A 27 -4.43 -5.69 -19.53
N PHE A 28 -5.57 -5.50 -18.86
CA PHE A 28 -6.35 -4.26 -18.95
C PHE A 28 -6.27 -3.40 -17.68
N ASP A 29 -5.91 -3.99 -16.54
CA ASP A 29 -5.83 -3.26 -15.27
C ASP A 29 -4.58 -2.40 -15.24
N LYS A 30 -4.76 -1.08 -15.19
CA LYS A 30 -3.67 -0.11 -15.02
C LYS A 30 -3.35 0.15 -13.55
N GLY A 31 -4.21 -0.30 -12.65
CA GLY A 31 -4.07 -0.20 -11.20
C GLY A 31 -4.05 1.22 -10.65
N LEU A 32 -3.82 1.28 -9.36
CA LEU A 32 -3.75 2.50 -8.57
C LEU A 32 -2.35 2.64 -7.98
N VAL A 33 -1.63 3.68 -8.33
CA VAL A 33 -0.36 4.06 -7.68
C VAL A 33 -0.67 4.94 -6.49
N SER A 34 -0.37 4.46 -5.29
CA SER A 34 -0.53 5.21 -4.06
C SER A 34 0.81 5.80 -3.61
N LEU A 35 0.82 7.10 -3.31
CA LEU A 35 1.98 7.89 -2.91
C LEU A 35 1.86 8.23 -1.42
N ILE A 36 2.95 8.09 -0.67
CA ILE A 36 2.99 8.46 0.74
C ILE A 36 3.91 9.66 0.95
N TYR A 37 3.35 10.74 1.46
CA TYR A 37 4.01 11.96 1.90
C TYR A 37 3.84 12.13 3.42
N HIS A 38 4.62 13.04 4.04
CA HIS A 38 4.49 13.38 5.45
C HIS A 38 4.67 14.89 5.66
N ARG A 39 5.91 15.41 5.51
CA ARG A 39 6.29 16.81 5.76
C ARG A 39 6.52 17.58 4.48
N PHE A 40 6.35 18.88 4.53
CA PHE A 40 6.53 19.77 3.39
C PHE A 40 7.34 21.02 3.80
N ASN A 41 8.43 21.32 3.07
CA ASN A 41 9.36 22.43 3.37
C ASN A 41 10.01 22.36 4.76
N GLU A 42 10.22 21.17 5.32
CA GLU A 42 10.92 20.95 6.58
C GLU A 42 12.26 20.21 6.38
N SER A 43 13.23 20.85 5.74
CA SER A 43 14.53 20.24 5.35
C SER A 43 15.33 19.64 6.51
N LYS A 44 14.98 19.96 7.76
CA LYS A 44 15.53 19.32 8.96
C LYS A 44 15.22 17.80 9.01
N TYR A 45 14.16 17.36 8.32
CA TYR A 45 13.68 15.97 8.35
C TYR A 45 13.67 15.34 6.95
N PRO A 46 14.81 15.20 6.25
CA PRO A 46 14.87 14.81 4.84
C PRO A 46 14.28 13.42 4.56
N SER A 47 14.21 12.52 5.54
CA SER A 47 13.63 11.18 5.41
C SER A 47 12.10 11.17 5.30
N THR A 48 11.43 12.25 5.70
CA THR A 48 9.97 12.40 5.66
C THR A 48 9.53 13.66 4.91
N ASN A 49 10.46 14.56 4.58
CA ASN A 49 10.19 15.85 3.94
C ASN A 49 10.22 15.78 2.41
N ILE A 50 9.42 16.63 1.78
CA ILE A 50 9.51 17.00 0.37
C ILE A 50 9.41 18.53 0.25
N GLN A 51 10.22 19.12 -0.65
CA GLN A 51 10.12 20.54 -0.95
C GLN A 51 8.88 20.84 -1.79
N MET A 52 8.17 21.92 -1.51
CA MET A 52 6.94 22.27 -2.24
C MET A 52 7.15 22.51 -3.74
N ASP A 53 8.33 23.01 -4.14
CA ASP A 53 8.65 23.17 -5.56
C ASP A 53 8.77 21.82 -6.28
N VAL A 54 9.27 20.78 -5.59
CA VAL A 54 9.32 19.41 -6.10
C VAL A 54 7.92 18.81 -6.11
N PHE A 55 7.16 18.96 -5.03
CA PHE A 55 5.78 18.45 -4.93
C PHE A 55 4.90 19.02 -6.06
N THR A 56 4.93 20.33 -6.30
CA THR A 56 4.15 20.96 -7.37
C THR A 56 4.56 20.49 -8.77
N LYS A 57 5.85 20.20 -8.99
CA LYS A 57 6.33 19.59 -10.23
C LYS A 57 5.85 18.13 -10.37
N GLN A 58 5.76 17.38 -9.26
CA GLN A 58 5.20 16.02 -9.26
C GLN A 58 3.71 16.03 -9.63
N ILE A 59 2.93 16.96 -9.07
CA ILE A 59 1.52 17.16 -9.45
C ILE A 59 1.41 17.49 -10.94
N ARG A 60 2.23 18.41 -11.45
CA ARG A 60 2.25 18.72 -12.89
C ARG A 60 2.56 17.51 -13.77
N ILE A 61 3.46 16.61 -13.35
CA ILE A 61 3.73 15.36 -14.08
C ILE A 61 2.47 14.48 -14.15
N ILE A 62 1.68 14.41 -13.08
CA ILE A 62 0.42 13.64 -13.08
C ILE A 62 -0.55 14.25 -14.08
N ASP A 63 -0.72 15.57 -14.06
CA ASP A 63 -1.63 16.32 -14.93
C ASP A 63 -1.22 16.22 -16.41
N GLU A 64 0.07 16.43 -16.73
CA GLU A 64 0.61 16.36 -18.09
C GLU A 64 0.49 14.96 -18.72
N ASN A 65 0.46 13.89 -17.90
CA ASN A 65 0.21 12.53 -18.37
C ASN A 65 -1.29 12.18 -18.42
N ASN A 66 -2.18 13.10 -18.11
CA ASN A 66 -3.63 12.89 -18.03
C ASN A 66 -4.01 11.71 -17.10
N TYR A 67 -3.28 11.52 -15.98
CA TYR A 67 -3.64 10.53 -14.98
C TYR A 67 -4.73 11.07 -14.07
N ASN A 68 -5.68 10.21 -13.71
CA ASN A 68 -6.76 10.61 -12.82
C ASN A 68 -6.34 10.52 -11.36
N TYR A 69 -6.64 11.53 -10.58
CA TYR A 69 -6.60 11.42 -9.12
C TYR A 69 -7.70 10.48 -8.65
N PHE A 70 -7.32 9.54 -7.79
CA PHE A 70 -8.26 8.57 -7.24
C PHE A 70 -9.04 9.18 -6.07
N ASN A 71 -10.36 9.23 -6.19
CA ASN A 71 -11.22 9.57 -5.05
C ASN A 71 -11.39 8.34 -4.16
N PRO A 72 -10.98 8.39 -2.88
CA PRO A 72 -11.06 7.29 -1.92
C PRO A 72 -12.46 6.70 -1.70
N ASP A 73 -13.55 7.42 -1.94
CA ASP A 73 -14.91 6.87 -1.90
C ASP A 73 -15.14 5.75 -2.91
N ASN A 74 -14.31 5.70 -3.95
CA ASN A 74 -14.43 4.70 -5.01
C ASN A 74 -13.70 3.38 -4.72
N PHE A 75 -13.14 3.16 -3.51
CA PHE A 75 -12.41 1.93 -3.23
C PHE A 75 -13.27 0.67 -3.35
N ASP A 76 -14.54 0.70 -2.91
CA ASP A 76 -15.42 -0.46 -3.03
C ASP A 76 -15.60 -0.84 -4.51
N ILE A 77 -15.89 0.13 -5.37
CA ILE A 77 -16.05 -0.08 -6.83
C ILE A 77 -14.71 -0.47 -7.50
N PHE A 78 -13.59 0.09 -7.02
CA PHE A 78 -12.26 -0.23 -7.55
C PHE A 78 -11.91 -1.71 -7.38
N PHE A 79 -12.30 -2.33 -6.27
CA PHE A 79 -12.06 -3.75 -6.02
C PHE A 79 -13.08 -4.70 -6.67
N GLU A 80 -14.12 -4.18 -7.30
CA GLU A 80 -15.10 -5.01 -8.03
C GLU A 80 -14.70 -5.28 -9.46
N LYS A 81 -14.00 -4.34 -10.12
CA LYS A 81 -13.63 -4.46 -11.53
C LYS A 81 -12.32 -3.75 -11.87
N PRO A 82 -11.54 -4.29 -12.84
CA PRO A 82 -10.30 -3.66 -13.29
C PRO A 82 -10.56 -2.31 -13.95
N ASP A 83 -9.61 -1.40 -13.80
CA ASP A 83 -9.68 -0.08 -14.43
C ASP A 83 -8.66 0.06 -15.57
N LYS A 84 -9.12 0.57 -16.72
CA LYS A 84 -8.27 0.82 -17.87
C LYS A 84 -7.49 2.14 -17.77
N GLN A 85 -7.87 3.00 -16.84
CA GLN A 85 -7.23 4.30 -16.63
C GLN A 85 -6.24 4.24 -15.48
N LYS A 86 -5.07 4.84 -15.68
CA LYS A 86 -4.09 5.01 -14.60
C LYS A 86 -4.62 5.99 -13.57
N LYS A 87 -4.57 5.58 -12.31
CA LYS A 87 -5.01 6.38 -11.17
C LYS A 87 -3.88 6.60 -10.17
N ILE A 88 -3.89 7.76 -9.55
CA ILE A 88 -2.92 8.17 -8.53
C ILE A 88 -3.67 8.53 -7.26
N LEU A 89 -3.31 7.92 -6.14
CA LEU A 89 -3.78 8.26 -4.81
C LEU A 89 -2.68 8.98 -4.04
N ILE A 90 -2.99 10.15 -3.52
CA ILE A 90 -2.12 10.88 -2.59
C ILE A 90 -2.51 10.51 -1.17
N THR A 91 -1.53 10.12 -0.36
CA THR A 91 -1.72 9.90 1.08
C THR A 91 -0.70 10.70 1.86
N ILE A 92 -1.12 11.26 3.00
CA ILE A 92 -0.30 12.06 3.90
C ILE A 92 -0.35 11.41 5.27
N ASP A 93 0.79 11.03 5.83
CA ASP A 93 0.84 10.43 7.17
C ASP A 93 1.22 11.47 8.23
N ASP A 94 0.89 11.17 9.50
CA ASP A 94 1.25 11.85 10.75
C ASP A 94 0.52 13.18 11.04
N ALA A 95 -0.12 13.82 10.08
CA ALA A 95 -0.75 15.12 10.26
C ALA A 95 0.19 16.22 10.82
N PHE A 96 1.41 16.32 10.25
CA PHE A 96 2.34 17.40 10.60
C PHE A 96 1.80 18.79 10.22
N ASN A 97 2.12 19.80 11.01
CA ASN A 97 1.69 21.17 10.75
C ASN A 97 2.22 21.72 9.42
N SER A 98 3.40 21.27 8.99
CA SER A 98 3.97 21.64 7.69
C SER A 98 3.12 21.22 6.49
N PHE A 99 2.37 20.13 6.59
CA PHE A 99 1.37 19.78 5.58
C PHE A 99 0.25 20.82 5.51
N TYR A 100 -0.33 21.20 6.66
CA TYR A 100 -1.40 22.17 6.72
C TYR A 100 -0.96 23.55 6.21
N GLU A 101 0.25 23.99 6.57
CA GLU A 101 0.78 25.31 6.19
C GLU A 101 1.20 25.39 4.72
N ASN A 102 1.75 24.30 4.15
CA ASN A 102 2.39 24.36 2.84
C ASN A 102 1.59 23.64 1.74
N ALA A 103 1.22 22.36 1.94
CA ALA A 103 0.61 21.57 0.87
C ALA A 103 -0.91 21.62 0.84
N TRP A 104 -1.57 21.74 2.00
CA TRP A 104 -3.02 21.84 2.08
C TRP A 104 -3.61 22.98 1.25
N PRO A 105 -3.11 24.24 1.30
CA PRO A 105 -3.64 25.34 0.48
C PRO A 105 -3.57 25.02 -1.02
N TYR A 106 -2.53 24.32 -1.46
CA TYR A 106 -2.36 23.92 -2.85
C TYR A 106 -3.35 22.82 -3.25
N LEU A 107 -3.50 21.76 -2.44
CA LEU A 107 -4.46 20.68 -2.67
C LEU A 107 -5.89 21.19 -2.66
N LYS A 108 -6.23 22.08 -1.71
CA LYS A 108 -7.54 22.75 -1.60
C LYS A 108 -7.88 23.56 -2.85
N LYS A 109 -6.97 24.40 -3.30
CA LYS A 109 -7.16 25.23 -4.49
C LYS A 109 -7.44 24.40 -5.75
N ASN A 110 -6.77 23.26 -5.89
CA ASN A 110 -6.86 22.40 -7.07
C ASN A 110 -7.86 21.25 -6.89
N LYS A 111 -8.52 21.12 -5.75
CA LYS A 111 -9.45 20.03 -5.38
C LYS A 111 -8.88 18.64 -5.63
N ILE A 112 -7.60 18.44 -5.25
CA ILE A 112 -6.91 17.16 -5.45
C ILE A 112 -7.26 16.20 -4.31
N PRO A 113 -7.85 15.02 -4.59
CA PRO A 113 -8.23 14.06 -3.57
C PRO A 113 -7.01 13.46 -2.84
N PHE A 114 -7.14 13.27 -1.53
CA PHE A 114 -6.11 12.64 -0.70
C PHE A 114 -6.69 12.01 0.56
N ILE A 115 -5.90 11.14 1.22
CA ILE A 115 -6.18 10.64 2.57
C ILE A 115 -5.14 11.23 3.52
N LEU A 116 -5.59 11.86 4.60
CA LEU A 116 -4.76 12.30 5.72
C LEU A 116 -4.85 11.28 6.86
N PHE A 117 -3.79 10.52 7.11
CA PHE A 117 -3.69 9.58 8.22
C PHE A 117 -3.23 10.27 9.49
N VAL A 118 -4.03 10.19 10.54
CA VAL A 118 -3.86 10.95 11.78
C VAL A 118 -3.57 10.02 12.94
N SER A 119 -2.43 10.20 13.59
CA SER A 119 -2.14 9.61 14.89
C SER A 119 -2.69 10.52 15.97
N THR A 120 -3.48 9.98 16.90
CA THR A 120 -4.31 10.84 17.74
C THR A 120 -3.60 11.46 18.94
N GLU A 121 -2.51 10.86 19.44
CA GLU A 121 -1.75 11.38 20.57
C GLU A 121 -0.96 12.66 20.29
N PRO A 122 -0.24 12.78 19.15
CA PRO A 122 0.55 13.99 18.89
C PRO A 122 -0.29 15.20 18.48
N ILE A 123 -1.58 15.04 18.15
CA ILE A 123 -2.43 16.15 17.71
C ILE A 123 -2.54 17.26 18.76
N GLY A 124 -2.18 18.48 18.34
CA GLY A 124 -2.11 19.67 19.21
C GLY A 124 -0.76 19.87 19.90
N LYS A 125 0.18 18.92 19.79
CA LYS A 125 1.56 19.09 20.22
C LYS A 125 2.36 19.90 19.19
N TYR A 126 3.50 20.43 19.60
CA TYR A 126 4.40 21.20 18.72
C TYR A 126 4.79 20.40 17.45
N GLY A 127 4.65 21.03 16.28
CA GLY A 127 4.97 20.43 14.98
C GLY A 127 3.83 19.63 14.35
N TYR A 128 2.73 19.41 15.08
CA TYR A 128 1.55 18.68 14.59
C TYR A 128 0.35 19.63 14.45
N MET A 129 -0.57 19.25 13.57
CA MET A 129 -1.87 19.91 13.43
C MET A 129 -2.67 19.82 14.73
N ASN A 130 -3.65 20.70 14.88
CA ASN A 130 -4.68 20.59 15.91
C ASN A 130 -6.01 20.07 15.31
N TRP A 131 -6.96 19.69 16.19
CA TRP A 131 -8.24 19.13 15.75
C TRP A 131 -9.11 20.12 14.95
N ASN A 132 -8.95 21.43 15.13
CA ASN A 132 -9.70 22.42 14.34
C ASN A 132 -9.22 22.44 12.89
N GLN A 133 -7.90 22.33 12.66
CA GLN A 133 -7.30 22.22 11.33
C GLN A 133 -7.74 20.91 10.63
N ILE A 134 -7.76 19.79 11.36
CA ILE A 134 -8.24 18.50 10.82
C ILE A 134 -9.72 18.59 10.42
N LYS A 135 -10.56 19.22 11.27
CA LYS A 135 -11.98 19.46 10.97
C LYS A 135 -12.20 20.40 9.80
N GLU A 136 -11.31 21.37 9.58
CA GLU A 136 -11.37 22.23 8.40
C GLU A 136 -11.14 21.43 7.12
N ILE A 137 -10.11 20.55 7.13
CA ILE A 137 -9.79 19.69 5.99
C ILE A 137 -10.94 18.72 5.71
N GLU A 138 -11.46 18.09 6.74
CA GLU A 138 -12.52 17.07 6.65
C GLU A 138 -13.84 17.60 6.05
N LYS A 139 -14.06 18.92 6.05
CA LYS A 139 -15.24 19.53 5.41
C LYS A 139 -15.23 19.50 3.88
N GLU A 140 -14.07 19.31 3.28
CA GLU A 140 -13.94 19.27 1.82
C GLU A 140 -14.24 17.87 1.29
N ASP A 141 -15.05 17.76 0.25
CA ASP A 141 -15.54 16.51 -0.34
C ASP A 141 -14.47 15.66 -1.05
N PHE A 142 -13.27 16.20 -1.21
CA PHE A 142 -12.09 15.51 -1.76
C PHE A 142 -11.05 15.15 -0.70
N ALA A 143 -11.25 15.49 0.58
CA ALA A 143 -10.32 15.24 1.66
C ALA A 143 -10.84 14.16 2.61
N PHE A 144 -10.07 13.10 2.79
CA PHE A 144 -10.46 11.94 3.59
C PHE A 144 -9.56 11.81 4.81
N ILE A 145 -10.15 11.54 5.96
CA ILE A 145 -9.38 11.30 7.18
C ILE A 145 -9.25 9.79 7.40
N GLY A 146 -8.02 9.34 7.65
CA GLY A 146 -7.67 7.99 8.03
C GLY A 146 -7.07 7.92 9.44
N ASN A 147 -7.12 6.75 10.06
CA ASN A 147 -6.55 6.48 11.36
C ASN A 147 -5.09 6.00 11.21
N HIS A 148 -4.18 6.51 12.04
CA HIS A 148 -2.77 6.13 12.07
C HIS A 148 -2.32 5.71 13.48
N SER A 149 -3.19 4.99 14.23
CA SER A 149 -3.04 4.61 15.63
C SER A 149 -3.21 5.77 16.62
N HIS A 150 -3.02 5.48 17.91
CA HIS A 150 -2.97 6.51 18.94
C HIS A 150 -1.55 7.04 19.12
N SER A 151 -0.62 6.20 19.52
CA SER A 151 0.73 6.59 19.96
C SER A 151 1.72 6.83 18.81
N HIS A 152 1.50 6.21 17.64
CA HIS A 152 2.48 6.13 16.55
C HIS A 152 3.81 5.50 16.97
N GLU A 153 3.79 4.58 17.90
CA GLU A 153 4.96 3.81 18.31
C GLU A 153 5.20 2.57 17.41
N TYR A 154 6.25 1.82 17.67
CA TYR A 154 6.50 0.53 17.00
C TYR A 154 5.52 -0.54 17.50
N LEU A 155 4.24 -0.38 17.15
CA LEU A 155 3.14 -1.20 17.68
C LEU A 155 3.28 -2.69 17.37
N VAL A 156 4.08 -3.07 16.39
CA VAL A 156 4.37 -4.47 16.07
C VAL A 156 5.11 -5.18 17.20
N ASN A 157 5.81 -4.43 18.07
CA ASN A 157 6.51 -4.95 19.25
C ASN A 157 5.64 -5.03 20.51
N TYR A 158 4.42 -4.49 20.45
CA TYR A 158 3.53 -4.50 21.60
C TYR A 158 2.93 -5.88 21.80
N GLU A 159 2.72 -6.24 23.07
CA GLU A 159 1.81 -7.34 23.39
C GLU A 159 0.45 -7.08 22.77
N PHE A 160 -0.21 -8.12 22.30
CA PHE A 160 -1.43 -7.96 21.49
C PHE A 160 -2.54 -7.18 22.20
N ASN A 161 -2.67 -7.32 23.52
CA ASN A 161 -3.66 -6.55 24.28
C ASN A 161 -3.32 -5.05 24.34
N ASP A 162 -2.04 -4.68 24.38
CA ASP A 162 -1.63 -3.28 24.41
C ASP A 162 -1.74 -2.65 23.00
N PHE A 163 -1.45 -3.42 21.96
CA PHE A 163 -1.79 -3.04 20.58
C PHE A 163 -3.30 -2.72 20.44
N LYS A 164 -4.18 -3.61 20.92
CA LYS A 164 -5.63 -3.37 20.88
C LYS A 164 -6.03 -2.09 21.62
N LYS A 165 -5.47 -1.86 22.82
CA LYS A 165 -5.74 -0.64 23.60
C LYS A 165 -5.38 0.63 22.81
N ASP A 166 -4.21 0.64 22.18
CA ASP A 166 -3.77 1.79 21.37
C ASP A 166 -4.75 2.07 20.20
N ILE A 167 -5.12 1.03 19.46
CA ILE A 167 -6.05 1.16 18.34
C ILE A 167 -7.45 1.59 18.83
N ASP A 168 -8.00 0.95 19.85
CA ASP A 168 -9.33 1.28 20.39
C ASP A 168 -9.36 2.69 20.98
N GLN A 169 -8.28 3.14 21.64
CA GLN A 169 -8.15 4.51 22.13
C GLN A 169 -8.17 5.53 20.97
N SER A 170 -7.47 5.24 19.87
CA SER A 170 -7.53 6.11 18.69
C SER A 170 -8.94 6.22 18.13
N ILE A 171 -9.66 5.08 18.02
CA ILE A 171 -11.04 5.03 17.53
C ILE A 171 -11.98 5.87 18.43
N GLU A 172 -11.87 5.75 19.74
CA GLU A 172 -12.68 6.54 20.68
C GLU A 172 -12.40 8.05 20.55
N ILE A 173 -11.14 8.44 20.33
CA ILE A 173 -10.79 9.85 20.11
C ILE A 173 -11.39 10.35 18.79
N PHE A 174 -11.31 9.58 17.68
CA PHE A 174 -11.95 9.95 16.41
C PHE A 174 -13.47 10.13 16.58
N LYS A 175 -14.15 9.19 17.21
CA LYS A 175 -15.60 9.31 17.50
C LYS A 175 -15.90 10.57 18.32
N LYS A 176 -15.11 10.88 19.35
CA LYS A 176 -15.27 12.08 20.16
C LYS A 176 -15.01 13.37 19.39
N LYS A 177 -14.03 13.39 18.47
CA LYS A 177 -13.57 14.59 17.78
C LYS A 177 -14.29 14.85 16.46
N LEU A 178 -14.56 13.81 15.67
CA LEU A 178 -15.15 13.90 14.33
C LEU A 178 -16.55 13.29 14.26
N GLY A 179 -16.99 12.50 15.26
CA GLY A 179 -18.32 11.88 15.29
C GLY A 179 -18.38 10.48 14.64
N TYR A 180 -17.26 9.98 14.09
CA TYR A 180 -17.20 8.68 13.41
C TYR A 180 -15.84 8.01 13.60
N ASN A 181 -15.73 6.73 13.23
CA ASN A 181 -14.46 6.04 13.07
C ASN A 181 -14.06 6.06 11.58
N PRO A 182 -12.86 6.56 11.21
CA PRO A 182 -12.37 6.49 9.84
C PRO A 182 -12.36 5.05 9.29
N ILE A 183 -12.70 4.90 8.01
CA ILE A 183 -12.70 3.56 7.35
C ILE A 183 -11.32 3.14 6.86
N PHE A 184 -10.38 4.08 6.76
CA PHE A 184 -9.01 3.88 6.33
C PHE A 184 -8.07 3.80 7.53
N PHE A 185 -7.11 2.88 7.48
CA PHE A 185 -6.03 2.76 8.46
C PHE A 185 -4.67 2.76 7.76
N SER A 186 -3.64 3.33 8.38
CA SER A 186 -2.25 3.17 7.97
C SER A 186 -1.45 2.62 9.14
N TYR A 187 -0.71 1.52 8.89
CA TYR A 187 0.18 0.98 9.93
C TYR A 187 1.35 1.92 10.17
N PRO A 188 1.62 2.35 11.43
CA PRO A 188 2.84 3.07 11.74
C PRO A 188 4.08 2.35 11.20
N PHE A 189 4.93 3.09 10.49
CA PHE A 189 6.13 2.54 9.82
C PHE A 189 5.85 1.46 8.76
N GLY A 190 4.58 1.15 8.47
CA GLY A 190 4.17 0.03 7.62
C GLY A 190 4.45 -1.34 8.26
N GLU A 191 4.55 -1.41 9.59
CA GLU A 191 4.90 -2.61 10.35
C GLU A 191 3.68 -3.21 11.04
N TYR A 192 3.50 -4.53 10.90
CA TYR A 192 2.40 -5.27 11.50
C TYR A 192 2.72 -6.78 11.55
N SER A 193 2.11 -7.48 12.49
CA SER A 193 2.02 -8.94 12.50
C SER A 193 0.69 -9.39 11.86
N LEU A 194 0.60 -10.67 11.52
CA LEU A 194 -0.65 -11.25 10.98
C LEU A 194 -1.80 -11.15 12.00
N GLU A 195 -1.50 -11.33 13.29
CA GLU A 195 -2.48 -11.18 14.37
C GLU A 195 -3.02 -9.74 14.45
N GLN A 196 -2.13 -8.75 14.38
CA GLN A 196 -2.50 -7.33 14.35
C GLN A 196 -3.31 -6.98 13.10
N LYS A 197 -2.89 -7.46 11.92
CA LYS A 197 -3.65 -7.29 10.66
C LYS A 197 -5.07 -7.85 10.81
N ASN A 198 -5.24 -9.02 11.42
CA ASN A 198 -6.55 -9.61 11.64
C ASN A 198 -7.43 -8.78 12.60
N TYR A 199 -6.85 -8.08 13.56
CA TYR A 199 -7.60 -7.14 14.39
C TYR A 199 -8.02 -5.89 13.61
N ILE A 200 -7.12 -5.32 12.80
CA ILE A 200 -7.41 -4.16 11.95
C ILE A 200 -8.55 -4.46 10.96
N LYS A 201 -8.61 -5.67 10.39
CA LYS A 201 -9.72 -6.14 9.52
C LYS A 201 -11.11 -6.02 10.17
N GLN A 202 -11.19 -6.10 11.49
CA GLN A 202 -12.46 -5.99 12.22
C GLN A 202 -12.90 -4.54 12.47
N LYS A 203 -11.98 -3.57 12.35
CA LYS A 203 -12.19 -2.18 12.74
C LYS A 203 -12.26 -1.21 11.56
N PHE A 204 -11.62 -1.55 10.44
CA PHE A 204 -11.46 -0.69 9.27
C PHE A 204 -11.85 -1.44 7.99
N LYS A 205 -12.10 -0.71 6.91
CA LYS A 205 -12.38 -1.31 5.59
C LYS A 205 -11.10 -1.51 4.77
N TYR A 206 -10.12 -0.65 4.94
CA TYR A 206 -8.87 -0.65 4.19
C TYR A 206 -7.70 -0.31 5.09
N ALA A 207 -6.55 -0.97 4.89
CA ALA A 207 -5.33 -0.63 5.60
C ALA A 207 -4.12 -0.59 4.67
N PHE A 208 -3.21 0.34 4.94
CA PHE A 208 -2.06 0.67 4.10
C PHE A 208 -0.75 0.36 4.83
N GLY A 209 0.14 -0.35 4.12
CA GLY A 209 1.54 -0.53 4.50
C GLY A 209 2.45 0.57 3.96
N GLN A 210 3.78 0.33 4.04
CA GLN A 210 4.80 1.19 3.44
C GLN A 210 5.72 0.43 2.46
N HIS A 211 5.35 -0.80 2.06
CA HIS A 211 6.01 -1.50 0.97
C HIS A 211 5.55 -0.92 -0.37
N SER A 212 6.46 -0.88 -1.35
CA SER A 212 6.15 -0.31 -2.66
C SER A 212 5.39 -1.29 -3.55
N GLY A 213 4.41 -0.80 -4.30
CA GLY A 213 3.63 -1.63 -5.21
C GLY A 213 2.49 -0.84 -5.84
N VAL A 214 1.91 -1.40 -6.88
CA VAL A 214 0.70 -0.88 -7.50
C VAL A 214 -0.49 -1.66 -6.99
N ILE A 215 -1.50 -0.96 -6.50
CA ILE A 215 -2.74 -1.55 -6.00
C ILE A 215 -3.57 -2.00 -7.20
N ASP A 216 -4.07 -3.22 -7.15
CA ASP A 216 -5.02 -3.80 -8.09
C ASP A 216 -6.06 -4.64 -7.33
N LEU A 217 -7.05 -5.14 -8.04
CA LEU A 217 -8.16 -5.90 -7.46
C LEU A 217 -7.74 -7.22 -6.75
N THR A 218 -6.50 -7.69 -6.96
CA THR A 218 -5.98 -8.93 -6.35
C THR A 218 -5.26 -8.67 -5.02
N LYS A 219 -5.01 -7.40 -4.65
CA LYS A 219 -4.28 -7.07 -3.41
C LYS A 219 -5.14 -7.26 -2.17
N ASP A 220 -4.51 -7.70 -1.09
CA ASP A 220 -5.15 -7.71 0.23
C ASP A 220 -5.49 -6.26 0.63
N LYS A 221 -6.77 -6.00 0.89
CA LYS A 221 -7.30 -4.69 1.28
C LYS A 221 -6.71 -4.16 2.60
N PHE A 222 -6.02 -5.01 3.35
CA PHE A 222 -5.46 -4.71 4.67
C PHE A 222 -3.93 -4.66 4.69
N GLU A 223 -3.29 -4.60 3.51
CA GLU A 223 -1.86 -4.35 3.36
C GLU A 223 -1.55 -3.64 2.04
N LEU A 224 -2.34 -2.61 1.72
CA LEU A 224 -2.23 -1.87 0.46
C LEU A 224 -0.86 -1.20 0.34
N PRO A 225 -0.13 -1.39 -0.78
CA PRO A 225 1.19 -0.82 -0.97
C PRO A 225 1.15 0.68 -1.27
N ARG A 226 2.22 1.39 -0.89
CA ARG A 226 2.42 2.80 -1.20
C ARG A 226 3.86 3.09 -1.56
N PHE A 227 4.11 4.01 -2.48
CA PHE A 227 5.45 4.46 -2.84
C PHE A 227 5.87 5.64 -1.95
N PRO A 228 6.97 5.53 -1.18
CA PRO A 228 7.43 6.63 -0.35
C PRO A 228 8.00 7.76 -1.20
N ILE A 229 7.59 8.99 -0.85
CA ILE A 229 8.06 10.25 -1.43
C ILE A 229 8.67 11.11 -0.31
N ASN A 230 9.95 11.38 -0.44
CA ASN A 230 10.72 12.24 0.45
C ASN A 230 11.91 12.81 -0.32
N GLU A 231 12.82 13.55 0.30
CA GLU A 231 13.95 14.17 -0.42
C GLU A 231 14.84 13.14 -1.14
N LYS A 232 15.02 11.95 -0.57
CA LYS A 232 15.79 10.86 -1.19
C LYS A 232 15.05 10.17 -2.33
N TYR A 233 13.75 10.00 -2.20
CA TYR A 233 12.91 9.18 -3.09
C TYR A 233 11.92 10.00 -3.92
N GLY A 234 11.95 11.33 -3.83
CA GLY A 234 11.02 12.24 -4.49
C GLY A 234 11.57 12.90 -5.74
N ASP A 235 12.79 12.56 -6.20
CA ASP A 235 13.33 13.16 -7.43
C ASP A 235 12.44 12.91 -8.65
N LEU A 236 12.37 13.90 -9.56
CA LEU A 236 11.41 13.90 -10.66
C LEU A 236 11.63 12.79 -11.68
N LYS A 237 12.88 12.30 -11.85
CA LYS A 237 13.17 11.20 -12.76
C LYS A 237 12.58 9.91 -12.23
N ARG A 238 12.83 9.59 -10.94
CA ARG A 238 12.20 8.43 -10.28
C ARG A 238 10.68 8.58 -10.27
N PHE A 239 10.15 9.77 -9.96
CA PHE A 239 8.71 10.02 -9.92
C PHE A 239 8.03 9.70 -11.25
N LYS A 240 8.60 10.15 -12.38
CA LYS A 240 8.11 9.82 -13.72
C LYS A 240 8.06 8.31 -13.98
N PHE A 241 9.01 7.53 -13.46
CA PHE A 241 8.98 6.08 -13.57
C PHE A 241 7.88 5.46 -12.71
N LEU A 242 7.82 5.83 -11.43
CA LEU A 242 6.91 5.17 -10.49
C LEU A 242 5.43 5.40 -10.79
N VAL A 243 5.03 6.60 -11.27
CA VAL A 243 3.63 6.86 -11.65
C VAL A 243 3.19 6.07 -12.89
N ASN A 244 4.15 5.52 -13.64
CA ASN A 244 3.91 4.66 -14.80
C ASN A 244 3.88 3.16 -14.47
N TYR A 245 4.23 2.74 -13.25
CA TYR A 245 4.25 1.32 -12.92
C TYR A 245 2.86 0.69 -13.03
N LEU A 246 2.85 -0.54 -13.49
CA LEU A 246 1.66 -1.38 -13.65
C LEU A 246 1.58 -2.41 -12.51
N PRO A 247 0.40 -2.94 -12.21
CA PRO A 247 0.25 -4.03 -11.27
C PRO A 247 1.12 -5.23 -11.67
N PHE A 248 1.81 -5.78 -10.69
CA PHE A 248 2.46 -7.08 -10.82
C PHE A 248 1.66 -8.05 -9.95
N GLN A 249 0.71 -8.72 -10.57
CA GLN A 249 -0.24 -9.57 -9.90
C GLN A 249 0.40 -10.90 -9.53
N TYR A 250 0.10 -11.40 -8.35
CA TYR A 250 0.44 -12.74 -7.88
C TYR A 250 -0.76 -13.34 -7.13
N GLN A 251 -0.81 -14.67 -7.09
CA GLN A 251 -1.90 -15.41 -6.46
C GLN A 251 -1.64 -15.58 -4.96
N ASN A 252 -0.43 -16.02 -4.61
CA ASN A 252 -0.03 -16.24 -3.22
C ASN A 252 1.37 -15.68 -2.97
N LEU A 253 1.63 -15.31 -1.72
CA LEU A 253 2.94 -14.90 -1.24
C LEU A 253 3.20 -15.51 0.14
N PHE A 254 4.28 -16.26 0.24
CA PHE A 254 4.77 -16.84 1.49
C PHE A 254 6.10 -16.18 1.89
N PRO A 255 6.36 -15.92 3.18
CA PRO A 255 5.45 -16.15 4.30
C PRO A 255 4.32 -15.11 4.33
N GLU A 256 3.14 -15.52 4.80
CA GLU A 256 2.03 -14.60 5.03
C GLU A 256 2.34 -13.66 6.19
N GLU A 257 3.00 -14.17 7.25
CA GLU A 257 3.51 -13.35 8.35
C GLU A 257 4.70 -12.48 7.90
N LYS A 258 4.59 -11.18 8.11
CA LYS A 258 5.63 -10.19 7.77
C LYS A 258 6.48 -9.77 8.98
N PHE A 259 6.06 -10.14 10.21
CA PHE A 259 6.83 -9.94 11.43
C PHE A 259 7.68 -11.20 11.70
N ILE A 260 8.96 -11.15 11.32
CA ILE A 260 9.85 -12.29 11.25
C ILE A 260 10.65 -12.41 12.55
N LYS A 261 10.54 -13.55 13.22
CA LYS A 261 11.37 -13.86 14.40
C LYS A 261 12.85 -13.93 14.01
N ILE A 262 13.73 -13.47 14.91
CA ILE A 262 15.18 -13.37 14.66
C ILE A 262 15.80 -14.68 14.16
N ASN A 263 15.30 -15.82 14.63
CA ASN A 263 15.78 -17.16 14.24
C ASN A 263 15.33 -17.57 12.82
N ASN A 264 14.30 -16.91 12.25
CA ASN A 264 13.78 -17.15 10.91
C ASN A 264 14.22 -16.05 9.92
N ASN A 265 15.23 -15.27 10.27
CA ASN A 265 15.78 -14.21 9.45
C ASN A 265 17.06 -14.67 8.74
N PRO A 266 17.14 -14.65 7.41
CA PRO A 266 16.09 -14.20 6.49
C PRO A 266 14.97 -15.24 6.34
N PRO A 267 13.72 -14.82 6.01
CA PRO A 267 12.64 -15.75 5.75
C PRO A 267 12.84 -16.50 4.42
N GLU A 268 12.27 -17.68 4.30
CA GLU A 268 12.04 -18.28 2.99
C GLU A 268 10.89 -17.53 2.31
N MET A 269 11.10 -17.02 1.08
CA MET A 269 10.07 -16.29 0.35
C MET A 269 9.72 -16.99 -0.96
N ILE A 270 8.42 -17.23 -1.14
CA ILE A 270 7.86 -17.84 -2.35
C ILE A 270 6.73 -16.97 -2.88
N VAL A 271 6.66 -16.79 -4.19
CA VAL A 271 5.56 -16.09 -4.87
C VAL A 271 4.98 -17.01 -5.93
N ASP A 272 3.68 -17.32 -5.82
CA ASP A 272 2.93 -18.03 -6.83
C ASP A 272 2.21 -17.02 -7.73
N PHE A 273 2.55 -17.04 -9.02
CA PHE A 273 1.89 -16.16 -10.00
C PHE A 273 0.67 -16.84 -10.62
N PHE A 274 -0.25 -16.01 -11.11
CA PHE A 274 -1.39 -16.50 -11.87
C PHE A 274 -0.95 -17.28 -13.13
N PRO A 275 -1.69 -18.30 -13.56
CA PRO A 275 -1.35 -19.10 -14.73
C PRO A 275 -1.15 -18.30 -16.02
N ASN A 276 -1.88 -17.21 -16.19
CA ASN A 276 -1.82 -16.30 -17.34
C ASN A 276 -0.68 -15.29 -17.31
N GLN A 277 0.07 -15.18 -16.20
CA GLN A 277 1.24 -14.30 -16.10
C GLN A 277 2.32 -14.74 -17.08
N LYS A 278 2.75 -13.83 -17.95
CA LYS A 278 3.76 -14.07 -18.99
C LYS A 278 5.10 -13.46 -18.64
N ASN A 279 6.14 -13.90 -19.33
CA ASN A 279 7.50 -13.34 -19.30
C ASN A 279 8.18 -13.39 -17.91
N LEU A 280 7.77 -14.27 -17.03
CA LEU A 280 8.32 -14.37 -15.67
C LEU A 280 9.84 -14.63 -15.64
N GLN A 281 10.42 -15.20 -16.71
CA GLN A 281 11.87 -15.37 -16.87
C GLN A 281 12.63 -14.04 -16.88
N ASN A 282 11.94 -12.90 -17.14
CA ASN A 282 12.52 -11.57 -17.15
C ASN A 282 12.36 -10.82 -15.80
N ILE A 283 11.86 -11.51 -14.76
CA ILE A 283 11.71 -10.90 -13.45
C ILE A 283 13.08 -10.52 -12.86
N ASN A 284 13.14 -9.35 -12.27
CA ASN A 284 14.32 -8.89 -11.53
C ASN A 284 13.87 -8.48 -10.13
N CYS A 285 14.52 -9.06 -9.13
CA CYS A 285 14.30 -8.70 -7.74
C CYS A 285 15.57 -8.07 -7.14
N PHE A 286 15.37 -7.08 -6.29
CA PHE A 286 16.42 -6.44 -5.50
C PHE A 286 15.98 -6.40 -4.05
N SER A 287 16.87 -6.71 -3.13
CA SER A 287 16.62 -6.75 -1.68
C SER A 287 17.78 -6.11 -0.91
N ASN A 288 17.48 -5.71 0.33
CA ASN A 288 18.42 -4.92 1.14
C ASN A 288 18.99 -5.67 2.34
N GLU A 289 19.25 -6.96 2.22
CA GLU A 289 19.94 -7.74 3.25
C GLU A 289 21.31 -7.08 3.56
N GLY A 290 21.74 -7.18 4.81
CA GLY A 290 22.93 -6.48 5.28
C GLY A 290 22.85 -4.96 5.12
N ASN A 291 21.64 -4.39 5.00
CA ASN A 291 21.38 -2.97 4.72
C ASN A 291 21.94 -2.43 3.38
N VAL A 292 22.20 -3.30 2.41
CA VAL A 292 22.71 -2.95 1.09
C VAL A 292 21.83 -3.50 -0.02
N TRP A 293 21.26 -2.60 -0.84
CA TRP A 293 20.46 -2.99 -2.00
C TRP A 293 21.32 -3.68 -3.07
N LYS A 294 21.01 -4.92 -3.37
CA LYS A 294 21.66 -5.73 -4.42
C LYS A 294 20.62 -6.58 -5.14
N LYS A 295 20.98 -7.06 -6.33
CA LYS A 295 20.18 -8.04 -7.05
C LYS A 295 20.05 -9.32 -6.22
N THR A 296 18.83 -9.83 -6.09
CA THR A 296 18.51 -11.02 -5.32
C THR A 296 18.51 -12.24 -6.23
N GLU A 297 19.08 -13.35 -5.78
CA GLU A 297 18.98 -14.63 -6.47
C GLU A 297 17.54 -15.15 -6.41
N THR A 298 17.05 -15.58 -7.56
CA THR A 298 15.68 -16.13 -7.67
C THR A 298 15.69 -17.37 -8.55
N GLN A 299 14.86 -18.34 -8.21
CA GLN A 299 14.62 -19.53 -9.02
C GLN A 299 13.15 -19.56 -9.42
N LEU A 300 12.91 -19.71 -10.72
CA LEU A 300 11.56 -19.79 -11.28
C LEU A 300 11.25 -21.22 -11.72
N TYR A 301 10.21 -21.79 -11.16
CA TYR A 301 9.64 -23.09 -11.55
C TYR A 301 8.21 -22.84 -12.05
N GLU A 302 8.01 -22.92 -13.36
CA GLU A 302 6.73 -22.60 -14.00
C GLU A 302 6.18 -21.22 -13.59
N LYS A 303 5.30 -21.16 -12.59
CA LYS A 303 4.69 -19.95 -12.05
C LYS A 303 5.08 -19.65 -10.62
N LYS A 304 5.98 -20.42 -10.05
CA LYS A 304 6.47 -20.27 -8.68
C LYS A 304 7.86 -19.66 -8.67
N LEU A 305 8.02 -18.51 -8.04
CA LEU A 305 9.29 -17.85 -7.82
C LEU A 305 9.75 -18.12 -6.38
N ILE A 306 10.91 -18.74 -6.25
CA ILE A 306 11.60 -18.91 -4.98
C ILE A 306 12.67 -17.84 -4.89
N VAL A 307 12.65 -17.08 -3.80
CA VAL A 307 13.61 -16.01 -3.52
C VAL A 307 14.65 -16.53 -2.54
N LYS A 308 15.93 -16.40 -2.91
CA LYS A 308 17.06 -16.77 -2.05
C LYS A 308 17.75 -15.51 -1.54
N PHE A 309 17.48 -15.17 -0.30
CA PHE A 309 18.18 -14.06 0.36
C PHE A 309 19.64 -14.46 0.68
N ARG A 310 20.57 -13.52 0.53
CA ARG A 310 22.01 -13.75 0.69
C ARG A 310 22.42 -13.86 2.17
N GLU A 311 21.79 -13.03 3.01
CA GLU A 311 22.13 -12.89 4.42
C GLU A 311 20.94 -12.33 5.21
N LYS A 312 21.09 -12.17 6.52
CA LYS A 312 20.03 -11.63 7.39
C LYS A 312 19.69 -10.19 7.03
N PHE A 313 18.44 -9.83 7.21
CA PHE A 313 18.00 -8.44 7.21
C PHE A 313 18.43 -7.74 8.50
N PHE A 314 18.90 -6.50 8.35
CA PHE A 314 19.39 -5.70 9.46
C PHE A 314 19.19 -4.20 9.17
N PRO A 315 18.96 -3.34 10.16
CA PRO A 315 18.76 -3.70 11.59
C PRO A 315 17.34 -4.16 11.92
N ARG A 316 16.28 -3.60 11.27
CA ARG A 316 14.88 -3.83 11.64
C ARG A 316 14.02 -4.27 10.47
N ARG A 317 14.27 -3.73 9.28
CA ARG A 317 13.42 -3.94 8.11
C ARG A 317 14.16 -4.62 6.98
N GLY A 318 13.58 -5.72 6.52
CA GLY A 318 13.95 -6.33 5.26
C GLY A 318 13.00 -5.88 4.16
N ARG A 319 13.54 -5.48 3.00
CA ARG A 319 12.73 -5.12 1.84
C ARG A 319 13.22 -5.84 0.61
N ILE A 320 12.26 -6.25 -0.21
CA ILE A 320 12.51 -6.75 -1.56
C ILE A 320 11.55 -6.05 -2.52
N ASN A 321 12.07 -5.67 -3.68
CA ASN A 321 11.29 -5.13 -4.78
C ASN A 321 11.53 -5.98 -6.01
N CYS A 322 10.47 -6.44 -6.64
CA CYS A 322 10.50 -7.19 -7.88
C CYS A 322 9.84 -6.43 -9.01
N SER A 323 10.45 -6.45 -10.17
CA SER A 323 9.96 -5.79 -11.35
C SER A 323 10.01 -6.70 -12.57
N LEU A 324 9.12 -6.47 -13.51
CA LEU A 324 9.04 -7.14 -14.79
C LEU A 324 8.72 -6.11 -15.87
N ASN A 325 9.54 -6.03 -16.91
CA ASN A 325 9.23 -5.24 -18.09
C ASN A 325 8.57 -6.14 -19.14
N ASP A 326 7.38 -5.78 -19.57
CA ASP A 326 6.68 -6.43 -20.68
C ASP A 326 6.26 -5.38 -21.73
N LYS A 327 5.55 -5.81 -22.78
CA LYS A 327 5.11 -4.91 -23.85
C LYS A 327 4.16 -3.78 -23.41
N GLU A 328 3.52 -3.91 -22.23
CA GLU A 328 2.61 -2.92 -21.65
C GLU A 328 3.35 -1.91 -20.76
N GLY A 329 4.55 -2.25 -20.27
CA GLY A 329 5.36 -1.40 -19.40
C GLY A 329 6.00 -2.15 -18.24
N TRP A 330 6.44 -1.39 -17.24
CA TRP A 330 7.07 -1.91 -16.03
C TRP A 330 6.03 -2.29 -14.98
N ARG A 331 6.01 -3.56 -14.58
CA ARG A 331 5.24 -4.07 -13.46
C ARG A 331 6.07 -4.08 -12.20
N TRP A 332 5.43 -3.83 -11.05
CA TRP A 332 6.14 -3.67 -9.79
C TRP A 332 5.34 -4.23 -8.61
N PHE A 333 6.01 -4.99 -7.77
CA PHE A 333 5.59 -5.26 -6.39
C PHE A 333 6.78 -5.22 -5.45
N GLY A 334 6.54 -4.82 -4.22
CA GLY A 334 7.52 -4.85 -3.13
C GLY A 334 6.91 -5.49 -1.89
N ILE A 335 7.79 -5.99 -1.03
CA ILE A 335 7.44 -6.56 0.28
C ILE A 335 8.34 -5.94 1.33
N GLN A 336 7.79 -5.66 2.49
CA GLN A 336 8.52 -5.29 3.69
C GLN A 336 8.34 -6.36 4.75
N PHE A 337 9.45 -6.88 5.25
CA PHE A 337 9.50 -7.69 6.47
C PHE A 337 9.95 -6.80 7.63
N THR A 338 9.38 -7.04 8.79
CA THR A 338 9.86 -6.45 10.05
C THR A 338 10.53 -7.55 10.85
N ILE A 339 11.74 -7.28 11.33
CA ILE A 339 12.50 -8.26 12.09
C ILE A 339 12.25 -7.99 13.59
N ASP A 340 11.79 -9.01 14.27
CA ASP A 340 11.64 -9.00 15.73
C ASP A 340 13.00 -8.70 16.37
N GLN A 341 13.06 -7.61 17.11
CA GLN A 341 14.28 -7.21 17.84
C GLN A 341 14.15 -7.71 19.27
N PRO A 342 15.21 -8.33 19.84
CA PRO A 342 15.21 -8.77 21.22
C PRO A 342 15.14 -7.61 22.22
#